data_99f454ac845eaebd4ec9b52b893fe919
#
_entry.id   99f454ac845eaebd4ec9b52b893fe919
#
_cell.length_a   1.000
_cell.length_b   1.000
_cell.length_c   1.000
_cell.angle_alpha   90.00
_cell.angle_beta   90.00
_cell.angle_gamma   90.00
#
_symmetry.space_group_name_H-M   'P 1'
#
loop_
_entity.id
_entity.type
_entity.pdbx_description
1 polymer ?
#
loop_
_entity_poly.entity_id
_entity_poly.type
_entity_poly.pdbx_seq_one_letter_code
_entity_poly.pdbx_strand_id
1 'polypeptide(L)'
;MKAVVPILVLLLLSCESSPSDKKSLPKKSLITKTLKTLEKKEKQKKEERFEPLNDKTAIPFFFEYAKKNPEKHVRIETQFGNIDLELDPKKPYHRANFIFLIKNNYFDGTLFHRVVPGFIIQGGASDNSKVMRKRRELGRYLIPVDAKPSDRHHRGVISMPSSEIDNPYKLASPYEFFIVQQQPGAYHLDGNYTPFGKVIRGMDVVDKINQVTTDKREMPLINVNMRIRILQ
;
A
#
# COMPACT_ATOMS: atom_id res chain seq x y z
N MET A 1 -24.73 -36.68 19.94
CA MET A 1 -24.14 -38.03 19.89
C MET A 1 -22.66 -37.86 19.67
N LYS A 2 -21.86 -38.21 20.69
CA LYS A 2 -20.39 -38.11 20.71
C LYS A 2 -19.82 -39.42 20.17
N ALA A 3 -18.93 -39.35 19.18
CA ALA A 3 -18.15 -40.52 18.75
C ALA A 3 -16.68 -40.28 19.19
N VAL A 4 -16.23 -41.13 20.08
CA VAL A 4 -14.86 -41.25 20.57
C VAL A 4 -14.19 -42.37 19.79
N VAL A 5 -13.02 -42.09 19.20
CA VAL A 5 -12.17 -43.07 18.54
C VAL A 5 -10.99 -43.40 19.46
N PRO A 6 -10.72 -44.67 19.79
CA PRO A 6 -9.61 -45.03 20.65
C PRO A 6 -8.30 -45.18 19.88
N ILE A 7 -7.22 -44.71 20.51
CA ILE A 7 -5.84 -44.89 20.08
C ILE A 7 -5.39 -46.30 20.50
N LEU A 8 -4.93 -47.06 19.51
CA LEU A 8 -4.31 -48.37 19.73
C LEU A 8 -2.80 -48.21 19.86
N VAL A 9 -2.29 -48.52 21.05
CA VAL A 9 -0.85 -48.57 21.36
C VAL A 9 -0.38 -50.01 21.06
N LEU A 10 0.61 -50.10 20.16
CA LEU A 10 1.31 -51.37 19.92
C LEU A 10 2.75 -51.23 20.43
N LEU A 11 3.05 -51.94 21.54
CA LEU A 11 4.38 -52.16 22.09
C LEU A 11 5.03 -53.34 21.35
N LEU A 12 6.18 -53.15 20.76
CA LEU A 12 7.10 -54.24 20.48
C LEU A 12 8.50 -53.89 21.03
N LEU A 13 8.88 -54.66 22.05
CA LEU A 13 10.25 -54.73 22.55
C LEU A 13 11.13 -55.55 21.59
N SER A 14 12.30 -55.05 21.28
CA SER A 14 13.45 -55.88 20.96
C SER A 14 14.73 -55.16 21.43
N CYS A 15 15.47 -55.84 22.32
CA CYS A 15 16.83 -55.48 22.75
C CYS A 15 17.84 -55.87 21.70
N GLU A 16 18.88 -55.02 21.46
CA GLU A 16 20.27 -55.46 21.45
C GLU A 16 21.25 -54.26 21.49
N SER A 17 22.37 -54.50 22.03
CA SER A 17 23.34 -53.70 22.73
C SER A 17 24.36 -52.94 21.88
N SER A 18 24.70 -51.69 22.35
CA SER A 18 26.00 -51.01 22.47
C SER A 18 26.69 -50.45 21.22
N PRO A 19 27.58 -49.37 21.31
CA PRO A 19 27.85 -48.45 22.43
C PRO A 19 27.85 -46.94 22.04
N SER A 20 27.66 -46.14 23.03
CA SER A 20 28.11 -44.74 23.27
C SER A 20 28.32 -43.77 22.10
N ASP A 21 27.36 -42.89 21.92
CA ASP A 21 27.65 -41.49 21.60
C ASP A 21 26.72 -40.57 22.43
N LYS A 22 27.32 -39.95 23.44
CA LYS A 22 26.66 -38.94 24.28
C LYS A 22 26.46 -37.66 23.46
N LYS A 23 25.40 -37.54 22.71
CA LYS A 23 24.93 -36.24 22.27
C LYS A 23 24.40 -35.47 23.48
N SER A 24 25.20 -34.55 23.97
CA SER A 24 24.87 -33.64 25.05
C SER A 24 23.63 -32.81 24.64
N LEU A 25 22.53 -32.94 25.38
CA LEU A 25 21.36 -32.06 25.31
C LEU A 25 21.81 -30.60 25.43
N PRO A 26 21.27 -29.70 24.60
CA PRO A 26 21.65 -28.28 24.66
C PRO A 26 21.32 -27.72 26.03
N LYS A 27 22.35 -27.13 26.68
CA LYS A 27 22.26 -26.59 28.04
C LYS A 27 21.07 -25.67 28.19
N LYS A 28 20.27 -25.87 29.23
CA LYS A 28 19.07 -25.09 29.63
C LYS A 28 19.30 -23.57 29.52
N SER A 29 20.52 -23.08 29.67
CA SER A 29 20.92 -21.69 29.55
C SER A 29 20.83 -21.13 28.11
N LEU A 30 21.02 -21.95 27.07
CA LEU A 30 20.92 -21.51 25.67
C LEU A 30 19.45 -21.29 25.26
N ILE A 31 18.58 -22.20 25.67
CA ILE A 31 17.14 -22.12 25.43
C ILE A 31 16.54 -20.87 26.08
N THR A 32 16.94 -20.58 27.34
CA THR A 32 16.47 -19.40 28.07
C THR A 32 16.97 -18.09 27.43
N LYS A 33 18.18 -18.06 26.89
CA LYS A 33 18.72 -16.90 26.15
C LYS A 33 17.96 -16.67 24.84
N THR A 34 17.69 -17.74 24.11
CA THR A 34 16.93 -17.67 22.83
C THR A 34 15.50 -17.22 23.07
N LEU A 35 14.82 -17.73 24.08
CA LEU A 35 13.47 -17.31 24.45
C LEU A 35 13.43 -15.81 24.83
N LYS A 36 14.33 -15.33 25.68
CA LYS A 36 14.40 -13.89 26.03
C LYS A 36 14.70 -13.00 24.81
N THR A 37 15.49 -13.49 23.84
CA THR A 37 15.77 -12.77 22.60
C THR A 37 14.55 -12.72 21.68
N LEU A 38 13.77 -13.78 21.62
CA LEU A 38 12.52 -13.86 20.85
C LEU A 38 11.45 -12.95 21.49
N GLU A 39 11.26 -13.02 22.80
CA GLU A 39 10.36 -12.15 23.55
C GLU A 39 10.71 -10.67 23.40
N LYS A 40 12.02 -10.34 23.42
CA LYS A 40 12.49 -8.97 23.19
C LYS A 40 12.21 -8.50 21.76
N LYS A 41 12.40 -9.38 20.76
CA LYS A 41 12.06 -9.10 19.35
C LYS A 41 10.55 -8.97 19.13
N GLU A 42 9.74 -9.80 19.78
CA GLU A 42 8.28 -9.69 19.72
C GLU A 42 7.77 -8.43 20.42
N LYS A 43 8.36 -8.06 21.56
CA LYS A 43 8.03 -6.83 22.28
C LYS A 43 8.43 -5.59 21.48
N GLN A 44 9.61 -5.56 20.85
CA GLN A 44 10.02 -4.50 19.92
C GLN A 44 9.10 -4.41 18.70
N LYS A 45 8.71 -5.55 18.13
CA LYS A 45 7.77 -5.60 17.00
C LYS A 45 6.34 -5.15 17.39
N LYS A 46 5.97 -5.26 18.67
CA LYS A 46 4.69 -4.79 19.21
C LYS A 46 4.74 -3.30 19.54
N GLU A 47 5.90 -2.77 19.94
CA GLU A 47 6.14 -1.33 20.18
C GLU A 47 6.25 -0.52 18.87
N GLU A 48 6.60 -1.17 17.74
CA GLU A 48 6.61 -0.55 16.40
C GLU A 48 5.23 -0.55 15.70
N ARG A 49 4.19 -1.16 16.27
CA ARG A 49 2.83 -1.07 15.72
C ARG A 49 2.25 0.30 16.07
N PHE A 50 2.27 1.20 15.07
CA PHE A 50 1.49 2.43 15.22
C PHE A 50 -0.01 2.10 15.30
N GLU A 51 -0.76 2.90 16.05
CA GLU A 51 -2.22 2.79 16.12
C GLU A 51 -2.82 3.10 14.74
N PRO A 52 -3.82 2.32 14.27
CA PRO A 52 -4.47 2.60 13.00
C PRO A 52 -4.97 4.04 12.93
N LEU A 53 -4.62 4.73 11.85
CA LEU A 53 -5.02 6.12 11.65
C LEU A 53 -6.55 6.24 11.48
N ASN A 54 -7.08 7.36 11.96
CA ASN A 54 -8.47 7.74 11.79
C ASN A 54 -8.58 9.25 11.46
N ASP A 55 -9.78 9.76 11.19
CA ASP A 55 -9.99 11.15 10.77
C ASP A 55 -9.44 12.19 11.76
N LYS A 56 -9.34 11.84 13.05
CA LYS A 56 -8.80 12.75 14.09
C LYS A 56 -7.28 12.71 14.15
N THR A 57 -6.67 11.55 13.88
CA THR A 57 -5.24 11.33 14.08
C THR A 57 -4.42 11.48 12.79
N ALA A 58 -5.04 11.31 11.61
CA ALA A 58 -4.33 11.28 10.33
C ALA A 58 -3.61 12.61 10.02
N ILE A 59 -4.29 13.74 10.17
CA ILE A 59 -3.70 15.04 9.82
C ILE A 59 -2.54 15.42 10.75
N PRO A 60 -2.66 15.35 12.08
CA PRO A 60 -1.51 15.55 12.98
C PRO A 60 -0.35 14.59 12.69
N PHE A 61 -0.67 13.32 12.42
CA PHE A 61 0.34 12.33 12.04
C PHE A 61 1.08 12.72 10.76
N PHE A 62 0.38 13.02 9.67
CA PHE A 62 1.02 13.37 8.39
C PHE A 62 1.77 14.70 8.44
N PHE A 63 1.35 15.63 9.29
CA PHE A 63 2.11 16.86 9.51
C PHE A 63 3.52 16.58 10.04
N GLU A 64 3.66 15.74 11.05
CA GLU A 64 4.97 15.35 11.59
C GLU A 64 5.71 14.35 10.68
N TYR A 65 4.98 13.45 10.03
CA TYR A 65 5.55 12.47 9.10
C TYR A 65 6.18 13.15 7.87
N ALA A 66 5.57 14.18 7.33
CA ALA A 66 6.08 14.93 6.20
C ALA A 66 7.45 15.56 6.45
N LYS A 67 7.71 16.03 7.69
CA LYS A 67 8.99 16.63 8.09
C LYS A 67 10.11 15.60 8.14
N LYS A 68 9.80 14.38 8.56
CA LYS A 68 10.76 13.27 8.71
C LYS A 68 10.96 12.46 7.42
N ASN A 69 10.07 12.62 6.45
CA ASN A 69 10.05 11.85 5.21
C ASN A 69 9.95 12.80 4.00
N PRO A 70 11.09 13.41 3.61
CA PRO A 70 11.14 14.44 2.56
C PRO A 70 11.14 13.87 1.14
N GLU A 71 11.10 12.56 0.97
CA GLU A 71 11.19 11.90 -0.32
C GLU A 71 10.10 12.44 -1.28
N LYS A 72 10.48 12.63 -2.54
CA LYS A 72 9.60 13.17 -3.57
C LYS A 72 9.65 12.41 -4.90
N HIS A 73 10.64 11.56 -5.11
CA HIS A 73 10.74 10.78 -6.34
C HIS A 73 10.32 9.34 -6.07
N VAL A 74 9.37 8.86 -6.85
CA VAL A 74 8.85 7.50 -6.74
C VAL A 74 8.68 6.86 -8.12
N ARG A 75 8.70 5.55 -8.19
CA ARG A 75 8.48 4.75 -9.39
C ARG A 75 7.28 3.83 -9.19
N ILE A 76 6.36 3.85 -10.13
CA ILE A 76 5.35 2.83 -10.31
C ILE A 76 5.87 1.82 -11.34
N GLU A 77 6.03 0.58 -10.92
CA GLU A 77 6.45 -0.55 -11.76
C GLU A 77 5.21 -1.32 -12.20
N THR A 78 5.08 -1.57 -13.52
CA THR A 78 3.97 -2.32 -14.10
C THR A 78 4.48 -3.27 -15.18
N GLN A 79 3.64 -4.20 -15.65
CA GLN A 79 3.95 -5.05 -16.79
C GLN A 79 4.09 -4.27 -18.13
N PHE A 80 3.64 -3.02 -18.19
CA PHE A 80 3.75 -2.15 -19.37
C PHE A 80 5.01 -1.28 -19.34
N GLY A 81 5.74 -1.26 -18.21
CA GLY A 81 6.92 -0.44 -17.98
C GLY A 81 6.83 0.36 -16.68
N ASN A 82 7.73 1.31 -16.54
CA ASN A 82 7.88 2.13 -15.34
C ASN A 82 7.34 3.54 -15.56
N ILE A 83 6.68 4.10 -14.54
CA ILE A 83 6.23 5.49 -14.49
C ILE A 83 6.94 6.16 -13.31
N ASP A 84 7.79 7.15 -13.59
CA ASP A 84 8.48 7.91 -12.55
C ASP A 84 7.71 9.20 -12.27
N LEU A 85 7.49 9.46 -10.98
CA LEU A 85 6.74 10.61 -10.47
C LEU A 85 7.65 11.52 -9.64
N GLU A 86 7.42 12.82 -9.76
CA GLU A 86 7.86 13.81 -8.78
C GLU A 86 6.65 14.28 -7.98
N LEU A 87 6.68 14.06 -6.65
CA LEU A 87 5.65 14.50 -5.73
C LEU A 87 5.91 15.95 -5.28
N ASP A 88 4.84 16.74 -5.13
CA ASP A 88 4.93 18.15 -4.76
C ASP A 88 5.14 18.33 -3.23
N PRO A 89 6.26 18.89 -2.78
CA PRO A 89 6.49 19.18 -1.37
C PRO A 89 5.53 20.23 -0.80
N LYS A 90 4.88 21.05 -1.65
CA LYS A 90 3.87 22.02 -1.25
C LYS A 90 2.50 21.40 -0.93
N LYS A 91 2.36 20.09 -1.14
CA LYS A 91 1.19 19.28 -0.80
C LYS A 91 1.54 18.27 0.30
N PRO A 92 1.94 18.73 1.50
CA PRO A 92 2.61 17.89 2.50
C PRO A 92 1.76 16.68 2.94
N TYR A 93 0.45 16.83 3.11
CA TYR A 93 -0.41 15.74 3.57
C TYR A 93 -0.58 14.64 2.51
N HIS A 94 -0.84 15.01 1.26
CA HIS A 94 -1.00 14.07 0.15
C HIS A 94 0.31 13.34 -0.14
N ARG A 95 1.43 14.09 -0.21
CA ARG A 95 2.76 13.52 -0.38
C ARG A 95 3.13 12.58 0.75
N ALA A 96 2.97 13.02 2.01
CA ALA A 96 3.30 12.23 3.19
C ALA A 96 2.48 10.94 3.26
N ASN A 97 1.18 11.00 2.97
CA ASN A 97 0.32 9.84 2.87
C ASN A 97 0.84 8.85 1.81
N PHE A 98 1.15 9.34 0.62
CA PHE A 98 1.62 8.49 -0.46
C PHE A 98 2.95 7.79 -0.11
N ILE A 99 3.92 8.53 0.46
CA ILE A 99 5.19 7.97 0.96
C ILE A 99 4.96 6.98 2.11
N PHE A 100 4.05 7.29 3.03
CA PHE A 100 3.68 6.39 4.12
C PHE A 100 3.13 5.06 3.61
N LEU A 101 2.24 5.08 2.63
CA LEU A 101 1.68 3.89 2.01
C LEU A 101 2.76 3.08 1.28
N ILE A 102 3.68 3.73 0.57
CA ILE A 102 4.82 3.07 -0.10
C ILE A 102 5.72 2.38 0.93
N LYS A 103 6.13 3.07 2.00
CA LYS A 103 7.01 2.52 3.05
C LYS A 103 6.36 1.34 3.79
N ASN A 104 5.04 1.31 3.84
CA ASN A 104 4.28 0.18 4.37
C ASN A 104 3.97 -0.90 3.32
N ASN A 105 4.51 -0.81 2.10
CA ASN A 105 4.25 -1.72 0.98
C ASN A 105 2.75 -1.93 0.70
N TYR A 106 1.94 -0.87 0.87
CA TYR A 106 0.50 -0.94 0.65
C TYR A 106 0.18 -1.26 -0.81
N PHE A 107 0.89 -0.62 -1.74
CA PHE A 107 0.61 -0.75 -3.16
C PHE A 107 1.03 -2.10 -3.77
N ASP A 108 1.77 -2.96 -3.03
CA ASP A 108 2.13 -4.29 -3.50
C ASP A 108 0.89 -5.20 -3.56
N GLY A 109 0.46 -5.52 -4.77
CA GLY A 109 -0.74 -6.31 -5.04
C GLY A 109 -2.00 -5.48 -5.26
N THR A 110 -1.89 -4.14 -5.37
CA THR A 110 -2.95 -3.29 -5.89
C THR A 110 -2.92 -3.22 -7.42
N LEU A 111 -3.99 -2.68 -8.01
CA LEU A 111 -4.20 -2.62 -9.45
C LEU A 111 -4.48 -1.19 -9.90
N PHE A 112 -4.23 -0.92 -11.19
CA PHE A 112 -5.02 0.08 -11.90
C PHE A 112 -6.40 -0.52 -12.16
N HIS A 113 -7.33 -0.23 -11.27
CA HIS A 113 -8.66 -0.88 -11.21
C HIS A 113 -9.73 -0.15 -12.02
N ARG A 114 -9.44 1.09 -12.46
CA ARG A 114 -10.33 1.88 -13.31
C ARG A 114 -9.50 2.62 -14.35
N VAL A 115 -9.89 2.48 -15.60
CA VAL A 115 -9.26 3.14 -16.74
C VAL A 115 -10.35 3.78 -17.58
N VAL A 116 -10.30 5.11 -17.69
CA VAL A 116 -11.21 5.87 -18.54
C VAL A 116 -10.44 6.30 -19.79
N PRO A 117 -10.76 5.73 -20.96
CA PRO A 117 -10.02 6.02 -22.20
C PRO A 117 -10.02 7.52 -22.52
N GLY A 118 -8.85 8.05 -22.82
CA GLY A 118 -8.69 9.48 -23.15
C GLY A 118 -8.84 10.43 -21.95
N PHE A 119 -8.91 9.93 -20.71
CA PHE A 119 -9.12 10.76 -19.53
C PHE A 119 -8.12 10.46 -18.42
N ILE A 120 -8.28 9.36 -17.66
CA ILE A 120 -7.43 9.01 -16.53
C ILE A 120 -7.12 7.52 -16.46
N ILE A 121 -6.06 7.17 -15.71
CA ILE A 121 -5.87 5.83 -15.13
C ILE A 121 -5.90 5.95 -13.61
N GLN A 122 -6.71 5.15 -12.93
CA GLN A 122 -6.90 5.19 -11.48
C GLN A 122 -6.47 3.87 -10.85
N GLY A 123 -5.70 3.95 -9.78
CA GLY A 123 -5.11 2.79 -9.12
C GLY A 123 -5.10 2.91 -7.60
N GLY A 124 -4.62 1.83 -6.95
CA GLY A 124 -4.46 1.75 -5.50
C GLY A 124 -5.47 0.87 -4.79
N ALA A 125 -6.51 0.39 -5.47
CA ALA A 125 -7.46 -0.59 -4.92
C ALA A 125 -7.18 -2.01 -5.42
N SER A 126 -7.68 -3.00 -4.68
CA SER A 126 -7.64 -4.42 -5.04
C SER A 126 -8.57 -5.21 -4.11
N ASP A 127 -9.19 -6.25 -4.65
CA ASP A 127 -9.97 -7.25 -3.88
C ASP A 127 -9.08 -8.26 -3.15
N ASN A 128 -7.76 -8.13 -3.27
CA ASN A 128 -6.81 -9.02 -2.61
C ASN A 128 -6.95 -8.91 -1.08
N SER A 129 -7.20 -10.03 -0.42
CA SER A 129 -7.40 -10.10 1.03
C SER A 129 -6.22 -9.57 1.84
N LYS A 130 -4.97 -9.67 1.33
CA LYS A 130 -3.76 -9.11 1.96
C LYS A 130 -3.78 -7.59 1.91
N VAL A 131 -4.18 -7.00 0.76
CA VAL A 131 -4.32 -5.53 0.60
C VAL A 131 -5.42 -5.02 1.52
N MET A 132 -6.59 -5.68 1.53
CA MET A 132 -7.71 -5.31 2.39
C MET A 132 -7.36 -5.37 3.89
N ARG A 133 -6.60 -6.40 4.31
CA ARG A 133 -6.09 -6.49 5.68
C ARG A 133 -5.14 -5.36 6.00
N LYS A 134 -4.17 -5.08 5.12
CA LYS A 134 -3.22 -3.98 5.29
C LYS A 134 -3.91 -2.63 5.39
N ARG A 135 -4.94 -2.37 4.56
CA ARG A 135 -5.76 -1.15 4.64
C ARG A 135 -6.41 -0.99 6.02
N ARG A 136 -6.94 -2.08 6.61
CA ARG A 136 -7.49 -2.04 7.97
C ARG A 136 -6.42 -1.78 9.04
N GLU A 137 -5.24 -2.36 8.88
CA GLU A 137 -4.09 -2.16 9.79
C GLU A 137 -3.55 -0.72 9.72
N LEU A 138 -3.56 -0.08 8.55
CA LEU A 138 -3.11 1.30 8.36
C LEU A 138 -4.14 2.32 8.84
N GLY A 139 -5.42 1.98 8.75
CA GLY A 139 -6.50 2.79 9.31
C GLY A 139 -7.58 3.20 8.33
N ARG A 140 -8.55 3.95 8.85
CA ARG A 140 -9.66 4.53 8.07
C ARG A 140 -9.69 6.03 8.33
N TYR A 141 -9.35 6.79 7.31
CA TYR A 141 -9.27 8.26 7.35
C TYR A 141 -9.46 8.84 5.95
N LEU A 142 -9.70 10.13 5.90
CA LEU A 142 -9.75 10.92 4.67
C LEU A 142 -8.75 12.08 4.75
N ILE A 143 -8.37 12.64 3.62
CA ILE A 143 -7.42 13.77 3.54
C ILE A 143 -8.16 14.99 3.01
N PRO A 144 -8.07 16.15 3.68
CA PRO A 144 -8.68 17.39 3.20
C PRO A 144 -8.15 17.81 1.84
N VAL A 145 -9.01 18.40 1.01
CA VAL A 145 -8.60 19.02 -0.25
C VAL A 145 -7.65 20.20 0.07
N ASP A 146 -6.51 20.21 -0.61
CA ASP A 146 -5.51 21.28 -0.55
C ASP A 146 -5.26 21.82 -1.99
N ALA A 147 -6.33 21.99 -2.77
CA ALA A 147 -6.26 22.55 -4.10
C ALA A 147 -6.20 24.09 -4.03
N LYS A 148 -5.23 24.68 -4.74
CA LYS A 148 -5.08 26.14 -4.88
C LYS A 148 -5.65 26.59 -6.21
N PRO A 149 -6.07 27.87 -6.35
CA PRO A 149 -6.55 28.42 -7.62
C PRO A 149 -5.58 28.30 -8.80
N SER A 150 -4.28 28.21 -8.51
CA SER A 150 -3.21 28.02 -9.51
C SER A 150 -2.99 26.58 -9.92
N ASP A 151 -3.52 25.61 -9.18
CA ASP A 151 -3.31 24.21 -9.47
C ASP A 151 -4.10 23.81 -10.72
N ARG A 152 -3.47 23.03 -11.60
CA ARG A 152 -4.05 22.56 -12.84
C ARG A 152 -3.82 21.06 -13.02
N HIS A 153 -4.86 20.38 -13.50
CA HIS A 153 -4.77 18.97 -13.86
C HIS A 153 -4.30 18.82 -15.32
N HIS A 154 -3.07 19.25 -15.57
CA HIS A 154 -2.40 18.98 -16.84
C HIS A 154 -2.19 17.49 -17.05
N ARG A 155 -1.97 17.07 -18.30
CA ARG A 155 -1.54 15.71 -18.62
C ARG A 155 -0.33 15.30 -17.78
N GLY A 156 -0.39 14.10 -17.19
CA GLY A 156 0.64 13.55 -16.31
C GLY A 156 0.53 13.95 -14.85
N VAL A 157 -0.40 14.82 -14.47
CA VAL A 157 -0.63 15.16 -13.06
C VAL A 157 -1.21 13.96 -12.32
N ILE A 158 -0.72 13.71 -11.10
CA ILE A 158 -1.27 12.73 -10.16
C ILE A 158 -2.10 13.43 -9.08
N SER A 159 -3.30 12.90 -8.81
CA SER A 159 -4.22 13.36 -7.77
C SER A 159 -4.88 12.20 -7.05
N MET A 160 -5.51 12.47 -5.89
CA MET A 160 -6.32 11.49 -5.18
C MET A 160 -7.80 11.69 -5.53
N PRO A 161 -8.57 10.60 -5.78
CA PRO A 161 -10.00 10.71 -6.00
C PRO A 161 -10.72 11.11 -4.71
N SER A 162 -11.91 11.71 -4.85
CA SER A 162 -12.82 11.92 -3.74
C SER A 162 -13.41 10.59 -3.28
N SER A 163 -13.71 10.46 -2.00
CA SER A 163 -14.41 9.30 -1.48
C SER A 163 -15.82 9.22 -2.09
N GLU A 164 -16.27 8.00 -2.44
CA GLU A 164 -17.60 7.75 -3.02
C GLU A 164 -18.76 7.85 -2.01
N ILE A 165 -18.45 7.93 -0.70
CA ILE A 165 -19.45 8.14 0.35
C ILE A 165 -19.92 9.60 0.29
N ASP A 166 -21.13 9.89 0.80
CA ASP A 166 -21.61 11.27 0.97
C ASP A 166 -20.52 12.15 1.56
N ASN A 167 -19.94 13.01 0.71
CA ASN A 167 -18.67 13.70 0.96
C ASN A 167 -18.76 15.13 0.42
N PRO A 168 -19.55 15.99 1.06
CA PRO A 168 -19.79 17.35 0.59
C PRO A 168 -18.50 18.19 0.55
N TYR A 169 -17.52 17.85 1.36
CA TYR A 169 -16.22 18.53 1.43
C TYR A 169 -15.18 17.96 0.46
N LYS A 170 -15.56 16.96 -0.37
CA LYS A 170 -14.67 16.31 -1.35
C LYS A 170 -13.35 15.79 -0.77
N LEU A 171 -13.39 15.30 0.47
CA LEU A 171 -12.23 14.73 1.13
C LEU A 171 -11.65 13.58 0.29
N ALA A 172 -10.35 13.55 0.13
CA ALA A 172 -9.66 12.59 -0.71
C ALA A 172 -9.60 11.19 -0.10
N SER A 173 -9.81 10.15 -0.93
CA SER A 173 -9.52 8.76 -0.59
C SER A 173 -8.01 8.56 -0.51
N PRO A 174 -7.45 8.25 0.66
CA PRO A 174 -5.99 8.22 0.85
C PRO A 174 -5.32 7.03 0.16
N TYR A 175 -6.07 5.97 -0.13
CA TYR A 175 -5.58 4.69 -0.63
C TYR A 175 -5.58 4.58 -2.15
N GLU A 176 -6.11 5.59 -2.83
CA GLU A 176 -6.26 5.61 -4.27
C GLU A 176 -5.61 6.86 -4.87
N PHE A 177 -5.27 6.77 -6.13
CA PHE A 177 -4.77 7.88 -6.93
C PHE A 177 -5.18 7.72 -8.38
N PHE A 178 -5.17 8.83 -9.13
CA PHE A 178 -5.32 8.79 -10.57
C PHE A 178 -4.24 9.63 -11.24
N ILE A 179 -3.89 9.26 -12.48
CA ILE A 179 -2.98 10.03 -13.36
C ILE A 179 -3.78 10.51 -14.55
N VAL A 180 -3.69 11.80 -14.83
CA VAL A 180 -4.36 12.43 -15.97
C VAL A 180 -3.67 12.01 -17.27
N GLN A 181 -4.43 11.37 -18.17
CA GLN A 181 -3.96 11.00 -19.50
C GLN A 181 -4.41 12.01 -20.55
N GLN A 182 -5.57 12.63 -20.35
CA GLN A 182 -6.20 13.60 -21.25
C GLN A 182 -5.26 14.74 -21.65
N GLN A 183 -5.29 15.12 -22.94
CA GLN A 183 -4.58 16.29 -23.45
C GLN A 183 -5.55 17.47 -23.70
N PRO A 184 -5.16 18.69 -23.40
CA PRO A 184 -3.92 19.12 -22.74
C PRO A 184 -3.96 18.91 -21.22
N GLY A 185 -5.12 18.54 -20.66
CA GLY A 185 -5.39 18.29 -19.25
C GLY A 185 -6.87 18.11 -18.95
N ALA A 186 -7.19 17.73 -17.73
CA ALA A 186 -8.53 17.50 -17.22
C ALA A 186 -8.97 18.67 -16.31
N TYR A 187 -9.07 19.87 -16.86
CA TYR A 187 -9.24 21.11 -16.08
C TYR A 187 -10.57 21.24 -15.36
N HIS A 188 -11.57 20.44 -15.72
CA HIS A 188 -12.83 20.34 -14.97
C HIS A 188 -12.66 19.74 -13.56
N LEU A 189 -11.49 19.13 -13.27
CA LEU A 189 -11.11 18.62 -11.95
C LEU A 189 -10.50 19.70 -11.04
N ASP A 190 -10.11 20.85 -11.62
CA ASP A 190 -9.45 21.92 -10.88
C ASP A 190 -10.31 22.43 -9.74
N GLY A 191 -9.69 22.72 -8.58
CA GLY A 191 -10.36 23.15 -7.38
C GLY A 191 -11.13 22.06 -6.61
N ASN A 192 -11.39 20.90 -7.23
CA ASN A 192 -12.13 19.79 -6.60
C ASN A 192 -11.23 18.67 -6.09
N TYR A 193 -10.06 18.52 -6.71
CA TYR A 193 -9.08 17.50 -6.36
C TYR A 193 -7.71 18.17 -6.14
N THR A 194 -6.86 17.56 -5.33
CA THR A 194 -5.52 18.10 -5.05
C THR A 194 -4.48 17.44 -5.94
N PRO A 195 -3.91 18.18 -6.91
CA PRO A 195 -2.70 17.74 -7.60
C PRO A 195 -1.55 17.67 -6.60
N PHE A 196 -0.95 16.51 -6.41
CA PHE A 196 0.15 16.34 -5.45
C PHE A 196 1.45 15.84 -6.07
N GLY A 197 1.53 15.82 -7.40
CA GLY A 197 2.72 15.45 -8.15
C GLY A 197 2.43 15.33 -9.64
N LYS A 198 3.47 14.92 -10.38
CA LYS A 198 3.41 14.76 -11.84
C LYS A 198 4.31 13.63 -12.32
N VAL A 199 3.98 13.07 -13.46
CA VAL A 199 4.85 12.15 -14.20
C VAL A 199 6.02 12.92 -14.77
N ILE A 200 7.25 12.44 -14.49
CA ILE A 200 8.49 12.99 -15.05
C ILE A 200 9.12 12.06 -16.10
N ARG A 201 8.69 10.77 -16.12
CA ARG A 201 9.07 9.79 -17.13
C ARG A 201 8.02 8.68 -17.21
N GLY A 202 7.79 8.13 -18.40
CA GLY A 202 6.86 7.01 -18.59
C GLY A 202 5.43 7.42 -18.93
N MET A 203 5.21 8.61 -19.53
CA MET A 203 3.89 8.97 -20.05
C MET A 203 3.42 8.04 -21.19
N ASP A 204 4.33 7.45 -21.95
CA ASP A 204 4.02 6.40 -22.93
C ASP A 204 3.48 5.12 -22.27
N VAL A 205 3.93 4.82 -21.02
CA VAL A 205 3.40 3.71 -20.23
C VAL A 205 1.99 4.05 -19.72
N VAL A 206 1.75 5.29 -19.29
CA VAL A 206 0.40 5.76 -18.95
C VAL A 206 -0.56 5.61 -20.15
N ASP A 207 -0.10 5.97 -21.35
CA ASP A 207 -0.89 5.81 -22.59
C ASP A 207 -1.20 4.34 -22.90
N LYS A 208 -0.21 3.46 -22.79
CA LYS A 208 -0.42 2.01 -22.97
C LYS A 208 -1.44 1.45 -21.98
N ILE A 209 -1.38 1.86 -20.72
CA ILE A 209 -2.36 1.45 -19.71
C ILE A 209 -3.75 2.04 -20.04
N ASN A 210 -3.82 3.29 -20.52
CA ASN A 210 -5.08 3.93 -20.85
C ASN A 210 -5.77 3.31 -22.08
N GLN A 211 -5.04 2.54 -22.89
CA GLN A 211 -5.55 1.85 -24.08
C GLN A 211 -5.98 0.40 -23.81
N VAL A 212 -5.87 -0.12 -22.58
CA VAL A 212 -6.33 -1.47 -22.27
C VAL A 212 -7.85 -1.56 -22.43
N THR A 213 -8.35 -2.69 -22.90
CA THR A 213 -9.78 -2.94 -23.01
C THR A 213 -10.42 -2.95 -21.62
N THR A 214 -11.51 -2.23 -21.47
CA THR A 214 -12.30 -2.12 -20.24
C THR A 214 -13.72 -2.65 -20.42
N ASP A 215 -14.37 -2.99 -19.33
CA ASP A 215 -15.80 -3.29 -19.28
C ASP A 215 -16.64 -1.99 -19.24
N LYS A 216 -17.99 -2.14 -19.14
CA LYS A 216 -18.93 -1.01 -19.03
C LYS A 216 -18.77 -0.17 -17.75
N ARG A 217 -18.02 -0.68 -16.76
CA ARG A 217 -17.70 0.01 -15.50
C ARG A 217 -16.29 0.61 -15.51
N GLU A 218 -15.66 0.67 -16.69
CA GLU A 218 -14.30 1.19 -16.87
C GLU A 218 -13.22 0.34 -16.15
N MET A 219 -13.54 -0.94 -15.80
CA MET A 219 -12.59 -1.87 -15.21
C MET A 219 -11.81 -2.57 -16.33
N PRO A 220 -10.46 -2.57 -16.28
CA PRO A 220 -9.64 -3.33 -17.21
C PRO A 220 -10.01 -4.82 -17.22
N LEU A 221 -10.14 -5.41 -18.43
CA LEU A 221 -10.38 -6.86 -18.58
C LEU A 221 -9.17 -7.71 -18.23
N ILE A 222 -7.99 -7.08 -18.08
CA ILE A 222 -6.76 -7.71 -17.61
C ILE A 222 -6.30 -7.03 -16.33
N ASN A 223 -5.69 -7.77 -15.42
CA ASN A 223 -5.12 -7.19 -14.21
C ASN A 223 -3.88 -6.36 -14.55
N VAL A 224 -3.98 -5.04 -14.36
CA VAL A 224 -2.84 -4.12 -14.48
C VAL A 224 -2.23 -3.95 -13.10
N ASN A 225 -1.34 -4.87 -12.75
CA ASN A 225 -0.68 -4.90 -11.45
C ASN A 225 0.32 -3.76 -11.31
N MET A 226 0.50 -3.29 -10.07
CA MET A 226 1.51 -2.29 -9.76
C MET A 226 2.30 -2.63 -8.51
N ARG A 227 3.49 -2.05 -8.45
CA ARG A 227 4.34 -1.94 -7.28
C ARG A 227 4.92 -0.53 -7.26
N ILE A 228 4.98 0.11 -6.10
CA ILE A 228 5.51 1.48 -6.01
C ILE A 228 6.73 1.51 -5.11
N ARG A 229 7.80 2.17 -5.55
CA ARG A 229 9.08 2.29 -4.85
C ARG A 229 9.53 3.74 -4.77
N ILE A 230 10.20 4.09 -3.67
CA ILE A 230 10.90 5.37 -3.55
C ILE A 230 12.19 5.27 -4.36
N LEU A 231 12.46 6.30 -5.17
CA LEU A 231 13.73 6.47 -5.87
C LEU A 231 14.68 7.29 -4.98
N GLN A 232 15.95 6.87 -4.94
CA GLN A 232 17.02 7.61 -4.25
C GLN A 232 17.53 8.76 -5.10
#